data_d0b36118f0e06b5778551b873f9072c9
#
_entry.id   d0b36118f0e06b5778551b873f9072c9
#
_cell.length_a   1.000
_cell.length_b   1.000
_cell.length_c   1.000
_cell.angle_alpha   90.00
_cell.angle_beta   90.00
_cell.angle_gamma   90.00
#
_symmetry.space_group_name_H-M   'P 1'
#
loop_
_entity.id
_entity.type
_entity.pdbx_description
1 polymer ?
#
loop_
_entity_poly.entity_id
_entity_poly.type
_entity_poly.pdbx_seq_one_letter_code
_entity_poly.pdbx_strand_id
1 'polypeptide(L)'
;MKLYNLGMVIGRFQVLHKGHVSMIRHALEFCEQVVVYIGSSQERRTKTNPFSYDERVEMFKEVFAIEFACKKLIIRPLPDIGVGNNDSWGEYVLHTFKKEFHRLPDLYVSGCEKERSSWFTNEMAPNTDELRMTRKNINVSGTWCRQVLLANDYEQWCQMVPYELFDKYEDYRNILKEVYNG
;
A
#
# COMPACT_ATOMS: atom_id res chain seq x y z
N MET A 1 1.73 3.86 25.07
CA MET A 1 0.46 3.15 24.86
C MET A 1 -0.09 3.58 23.50
N LYS A 2 -0.46 2.66 22.63
CA LYS A 2 -1.06 2.96 21.33
C LYS A 2 -2.52 3.35 21.50
N LEU A 3 -3.04 4.20 20.60
CA LEU A 3 -4.43 4.66 20.65
C LEU A 3 -5.40 3.59 20.11
N TYR A 4 -4.92 2.77 19.18
CA TYR A 4 -5.72 1.76 18.47
C TYR A 4 -5.05 0.39 18.56
N ASN A 5 -5.86 -0.66 18.56
CA ASN A 5 -5.33 -2.02 18.49
C ASN A 5 -4.97 -2.40 17.05
N LEU A 6 -5.85 -2.09 16.09
CA LEU A 6 -5.75 -2.61 14.73
C LEU A 6 -6.00 -1.52 13.68
N GLY A 7 -4.95 -1.19 12.93
CA GLY A 7 -5.02 -0.27 11.80
C GLY A 7 -5.16 -0.98 10.47
N MET A 8 -5.66 -0.28 9.45
CA MET A 8 -5.77 -0.76 8.07
C MET A 8 -5.17 0.26 7.10
N VAL A 9 -4.40 -0.24 6.14
CA VAL A 9 -3.87 0.53 5.01
C VAL A 9 -4.15 -0.25 3.73
N ILE A 10 -4.59 0.41 2.67
CA ILE A 10 -4.86 -0.23 1.38
C ILE A 10 -4.12 0.50 0.27
N GLY A 11 -3.49 -0.25 -0.63
CA GLY A 11 -2.84 0.32 -1.80
C GLY A 11 -2.37 -0.76 -2.77
N ARG A 12 -2.04 -0.36 -3.99
CA ARG A 12 -1.47 -1.28 -5.00
C ARG A 12 0.04 -1.50 -4.81
N PHE A 13 0.73 -0.51 -4.26
CA PHE A 13 2.18 -0.56 -3.98
C PHE A 13 3.02 -0.99 -5.19
N GLN A 14 2.77 -0.39 -6.34
CA GLN A 14 3.40 -0.66 -7.64
C GLN A 14 4.38 0.47 -8.05
N VAL A 15 5.43 0.84 -7.38
CA VAL A 15 6.31 0.19 -6.39
C VAL A 15 6.04 0.73 -4.95
N LEU A 16 6.67 0.13 -3.93
CA LEU A 16 6.69 0.69 -2.58
C LEU A 16 7.65 1.89 -2.54
N HIS A 17 7.12 3.09 -2.30
CA HIS A 17 7.87 4.34 -2.28
C HIS A 17 7.76 5.08 -0.93
N LYS A 18 8.58 6.12 -0.72
CA LYS A 18 8.65 6.87 0.55
C LYS A 18 7.30 7.37 1.05
N GLY A 19 6.37 7.73 0.15
CA GLY A 19 5.00 8.12 0.53
C GLY A 19 4.21 6.97 1.18
N HIS A 20 4.31 5.76 0.64
CA HIS A 20 3.70 4.58 1.24
C HIS A 20 4.34 4.23 2.59
N VAL A 21 5.67 4.29 2.66
CA VAL A 21 6.41 4.00 3.90
C VAL A 21 6.02 4.98 4.99
N SER A 22 5.95 6.28 4.69
CA SER A 22 5.49 7.29 5.65
C SER A 22 4.09 6.99 6.17
N MET A 23 3.15 6.66 5.27
CA MET A 23 1.78 6.34 5.64
C MET A 23 1.70 5.13 6.59
N ILE A 24 2.45 4.07 6.30
CA ILE A 24 2.46 2.86 7.11
C ILE A 24 3.15 3.10 8.47
N ARG A 25 4.24 3.85 8.50
CA ARG A 25 4.91 4.22 9.75
C ARG A 25 4.00 5.05 10.65
N HIS A 26 3.25 6.02 10.10
CA HIS A 26 2.24 6.74 10.88
C HIS A 26 1.15 5.82 11.42
N ALA A 27 0.65 4.88 10.61
CA ALA A 27 -0.29 3.88 11.12
C ALA A 27 0.30 3.08 12.29
N LEU A 28 1.56 2.67 12.18
CA LEU A 28 2.29 1.95 13.24
C LEU A 28 2.59 2.82 14.47
N GLU A 29 2.62 4.15 14.36
CA GLU A 29 2.73 5.05 15.51
C GLU A 29 1.47 5.01 16.38
N PHE A 30 0.30 4.88 15.78
CA PHE A 30 -0.99 4.93 16.48
C PHE A 30 -1.55 3.56 16.81
N CYS A 31 -1.21 2.50 16.05
CA CYS A 31 -1.79 1.16 16.18
C CYS A 31 -0.79 0.16 16.78
N GLU A 32 -1.28 -0.80 17.55
CA GLU A 32 -0.48 -1.95 18.01
C GLU A 32 -0.11 -2.88 16.84
N GLN A 33 -1.05 -3.09 15.92
CA GLN A 33 -0.85 -3.83 14.68
C GLN A 33 -1.46 -3.08 13.49
N VAL A 34 -0.83 -3.23 12.32
CA VAL A 34 -1.32 -2.65 11.06
C VAL A 34 -1.46 -3.75 10.01
N VAL A 35 -2.64 -3.85 9.44
CA VAL A 35 -2.92 -4.71 8.29
C VAL A 35 -2.79 -3.88 7.02
N VAL A 36 -1.90 -4.31 6.13
CA VAL A 36 -1.74 -3.72 4.80
C VAL A 36 -2.36 -4.66 3.77
N TYR A 37 -3.41 -4.21 3.11
CA TYR A 37 -3.99 -4.90 1.97
C TYR A 37 -3.33 -4.44 0.67
N ILE A 38 -2.71 -5.39 -0.03
CA ILE A 38 -2.14 -5.16 -1.37
C ILE A 38 -3.23 -5.40 -2.42
N GLY A 39 -3.79 -4.32 -2.96
CA GLY A 39 -4.83 -4.34 -3.99
C GLY A 39 -4.33 -4.89 -5.32
N SER A 40 -5.27 -5.27 -6.21
CA SER A 40 -5.00 -5.91 -7.50
C SER A 40 -4.02 -7.07 -7.35
N SER A 41 -4.19 -7.89 -6.30
CA SER A 41 -3.22 -8.93 -5.92
C SER A 41 -3.14 -10.07 -6.94
N GLN A 42 -4.18 -10.28 -7.74
CA GLN A 42 -4.23 -11.27 -8.82
C GLN A 42 -3.50 -10.81 -10.09
N GLU A 43 -3.22 -9.51 -10.23
CA GLU A 43 -2.61 -8.96 -11.43
C GLU A 43 -1.08 -8.91 -11.34
N ARG A 44 -0.44 -9.15 -12.48
CA ARG A 44 1.00 -9.05 -12.68
C ARG A 44 1.34 -8.82 -14.15
N ARG A 45 2.51 -8.24 -14.42
CA ARG A 45 3.05 -8.04 -15.77
C ARG A 45 2.11 -7.27 -16.71
N THR A 46 1.32 -6.35 -16.13
CA THR A 46 0.56 -5.36 -16.91
C THR A 46 1.18 -3.97 -16.74
N LYS A 47 0.91 -3.04 -17.66
CA LYS A 47 1.41 -1.65 -17.56
C LYS A 47 0.95 -0.95 -16.27
N THR A 48 -0.20 -1.31 -15.77
CA THR A 48 -0.76 -0.76 -14.53
C THR A 48 -0.23 -1.47 -13.29
N ASN A 49 -0.08 -2.80 -13.36
CA ASN A 49 0.36 -3.66 -12.28
C ASN A 49 1.54 -4.56 -12.74
N PRO A 50 2.74 -3.99 -12.95
CA PRO A 50 3.89 -4.74 -13.43
C PRO A 50 4.42 -5.76 -12.43
N PHE A 51 4.36 -5.44 -11.13
CA PHE A 51 4.86 -6.31 -10.07
C PHE A 51 3.76 -7.25 -9.55
N SER A 52 4.12 -8.53 -9.39
CA SER A 52 3.25 -9.54 -8.77
C SER A 52 2.98 -9.23 -7.29
N TYR A 53 2.04 -9.94 -6.69
CA TYR A 53 1.80 -9.85 -5.25
C TYR A 53 3.06 -10.20 -4.44
N ASP A 54 3.72 -11.30 -4.77
CA ASP A 54 4.90 -11.77 -4.02
C ASP A 54 6.08 -10.79 -4.12
N GLU A 55 6.34 -10.22 -5.30
CA GLU A 55 7.37 -9.19 -5.49
C GLU A 55 7.08 -7.94 -4.65
N ARG A 56 5.82 -7.56 -4.53
CA ARG A 56 5.41 -6.45 -3.65
C ARG A 56 5.56 -6.80 -2.18
N VAL A 57 5.25 -8.04 -1.77
CA VAL A 57 5.46 -8.51 -0.39
C VAL A 57 6.95 -8.48 -0.04
N GLU A 58 7.85 -8.88 -0.96
CA GLU A 58 9.29 -8.78 -0.72
C GLU A 58 9.75 -7.33 -0.51
N MET A 59 9.23 -6.35 -1.27
CA MET A 59 9.51 -4.93 -1.00
C MET A 59 9.16 -4.54 0.44
N PHE A 60 8.05 -5.04 0.96
CA PHE A 60 7.64 -4.79 2.34
C PHE A 60 8.56 -5.47 3.35
N LYS A 61 8.98 -6.70 3.10
CA LYS A 61 9.88 -7.44 4.00
C LYS A 61 11.25 -6.77 4.12
N GLU A 62 11.78 -6.24 3.02
CA GLU A 62 13.03 -5.48 3.03
C GLU A 62 12.90 -4.22 3.89
N VAL A 63 11.83 -3.44 3.70
CA VAL A 63 11.66 -2.12 4.35
C VAL A 63 11.18 -2.20 5.80
N PHE A 64 10.41 -3.23 6.14
CA PHE A 64 9.73 -3.37 7.43
C PHE A 64 10.09 -4.68 8.15
N ALA A 65 11.33 -5.15 7.99
CA ALA A 65 11.80 -6.43 8.54
C ALA A 65 11.52 -6.57 10.06
N ILE A 66 11.73 -5.51 10.82
CA ILE A 66 11.53 -5.49 12.27
C ILE A 66 10.05 -5.61 12.62
N GLU A 67 9.20 -4.85 11.93
CA GLU A 67 7.75 -4.84 12.16
C GLU A 67 7.11 -6.20 11.79
N PHE A 68 7.65 -6.87 10.77
CA PHE A 68 7.30 -8.25 10.45
C PHE A 68 7.72 -9.23 11.54
N ALA A 69 8.97 -9.18 11.98
CA ALA A 69 9.49 -10.06 13.03
C ALA A 69 8.71 -9.90 14.35
N CYS A 70 8.31 -8.67 14.68
CA CYS A 70 7.51 -8.35 15.86
C CYS A 70 6.00 -8.55 15.66
N LYS A 71 5.56 -9.02 14.50
CA LYS A 71 4.14 -9.20 14.13
C LYS A 71 3.30 -7.92 14.25
N LYS A 72 3.92 -6.76 14.11
CA LYS A 72 3.25 -5.45 14.12
C LYS A 72 2.69 -5.08 12.75
N LEU A 73 3.26 -5.64 11.67
CA LEU A 73 2.81 -5.46 10.30
C LEU A 73 2.33 -6.77 9.71
N ILE A 74 1.12 -6.79 9.19
CA ILE A 74 0.47 -7.95 8.58
C ILE A 74 0.16 -7.59 7.14
N ILE A 75 0.66 -8.36 6.16
CA ILE A 75 0.37 -8.14 4.74
C ILE A 75 -0.64 -9.16 4.26
N ARG A 76 -1.64 -8.69 3.51
CA ARG A 76 -2.70 -9.53 2.95
C ARG A 76 -2.99 -9.19 1.49
N PRO A 77 -3.29 -10.19 0.65
CA PRO A 77 -3.76 -9.93 -0.69
C PRO A 77 -5.19 -9.39 -0.69
N LEU A 78 -5.47 -8.48 -1.61
CA LEU A 78 -6.82 -7.98 -1.86
C LEU A 78 -7.06 -7.98 -3.39
N PRO A 79 -7.66 -9.03 -3.94
CA PRO A 79 -7.96 -9.08 -5.36
C PRO A 79 -9.07 -8.07 -5.73
N ASP A 80 -9.01 -7.54 -6.94
CA ASP A 80 -10.07 -6.68 -7.46
C ASP A 80 -11.30 -7.53 -7.83
N ILE A 81 -12.47 -6.99 -7.54
CA ILE A 81 -13.77 -7.63 -7.83
C ILE A 81 -14.50 -6.97 -9.01
N GLY A 82 -13.85 -6.03 -9.72
CA GLY A 82 -14.35 -5.42 -10.94
C GLY A 82 -15.41 -4.32 -10.76
N VAL A 83 -15.65 -3.85 -9.52
CA VAL A 83 -16.69 -2.84 -9.23
C VAL A 83 -16.19 -1.40 -9.12
N GLY A 84 -14.87 -1.18 -9.18
CA GLY A 84 -14.27 0.14 -8.94
C GLY A 84 -14.35 0.60 -7.49
N ASN A 85 -14.10 1.89 -7.25
CA ASN A 85 -14.13 2.50 -5.91
C ASN A 85 -15.54 3.03 -5.59
N ASN A 86 -16.40 2.16 -5.10
CA ASN A 86 -17.77 2.45 -4.70
C ASN A 86 -18.14 1.69 -3.43
N ASP A 87 -19.40 1.78 -3.00
CA ASP A 87 -19.90 1.15 -1.77
C ASP A 87 -19.68 -0.37 -1.78
N SER A 88 -19.91 -1.03 -2.92
CA SER A 88 -19.66 -2.49 -3.05
C SER A 88 -18.20 -2.86 -2.84
N TRP A 89 -17.26 -2.00 -3.25
CA TRP A 89 -15.85 -2.15 -2.93
C TRP A 89 -15.60 -2.00 -1.42
N GLY A 90 -16.21 -1.00 -0.81
CA GLY A 90 -16.13 -0.77 0.63
C GLY A 90 -16.64 -1.95 1.45
N GLU A 91 -17.83 -2.46 1.10
CA GLU A 91 -18.41 -3.64 1.72
C GLU A 91 -17.49 -4.86 1.60
N TYR A 92 -16.94 -5.10 0.40
CA TYR A 92 -16.00 -6.19 0.16
C TYR A 92 -14.75 -6.08 1.04
N VAL A 93 -14.13 -4.90 1.10
CA VAL A 93 -12.94 -4.66 1.93
C VAL A 93 -13.24 -4.91 3.40
N LEU A 94 -14.29 -4.30 3.93
CA LEU A 94 -14.66 -4.43 5.34
C LEU A 94 -15.12 -5.84 5.71
N HIS A 95 -15.83 -6.52 4.80
CA HIS A 95 -16.19 -7.92 4.97
C HIS A 95 -14.94 -8.82 5.03
N THR A 96 -13.99 -8.60 4.10
CA THR A 96 -12.71 -9.35 4.07
C THR A 96 -11.93 -9.15 5.36
N PHE A 97 -11.84 -7.91 5.83
CA PHE A 97 -11.19 -7.59 7.10
C PHE A 97 -11.89 -8.27 8.28
N LYS A 98 -13.21 -8.12 8.38
CA LYS A 98 -14.00 -8.70 9.48
C LYS A 98 -13.97 -10.23 9.49
N LYS A 99 -13.95 -10.86 8.32
CA LYS A 99 -13.83 -12.32 8.21
C LYS A 99 -12.53 -12.85 8.81
N GLU A 100 -11.42 -12.14 8.64
CA GLU A 100 -10.11 -12.57 9.14
C GLU A 100 -9.87 -12.18 10.59
N PHE A 101 -10.21 -10.95 10.96
CA PHE A 101 -9.88 -10.39 12.28
C PHE A 101 -11.05 -10.40 13.26
N HIS A 102 -12.23 -10.88 12.86
CA HIS A 102 -13.47 -10.95 13.65
C HIS A 102 -13.98 -9.61 14.19
N ARG A 103 -13.47 -8.50 13.63
CA ARG A 103 -13.82 -7.11 13.96
C ARG A 103 -13.51 -6.19 12.78
N LEU A 104 -14.00 -4.96 12.80
CA LEU A 104 -13.56 -3.90 11.89
C LEU A 104 -12.24 -3.28 12.38
N PRO A 105 -11.47 -2.61 11.50
CA PRO A 105 -10.30 -1.86 11.93
C PRO A 105 -10.70 -0.70 12.85
N ASP A 106 -9.83 -0.34 13.80
CA ASP A 106 -10.04 0.84 14.65
C ASP A 106 -9.65 2.12 13.90
N LEU A 107 -8.62 2.02 13.02
CA LEU A 107 -8.09 3.12 12.23
C LEU A 107 -7.90 2.71 10.77
N TYR A 108 -8.43 3.50 9.84
CA TYR A 108 -8.08 3.43 8.42
C TYR A 108 -7.14 4.59 8.07
N VAL A 109 -5.96 4.28 7.52
CA VAL A 109 -5.01 5.30 7.06
C VAL A 109 -5.00 5.36 5.54
N SER A 110 -5.38 6.51 5.00
CA SER A 110 -5.47 6.75 3.56
C SER A 110 -4.48 7.81 3.08
N GLY A 111 -3.98 7.66 1.86
CA GLY A 111 -3.14 8.64 1.17
C GLY A 111 -3.95 9.60 0.27
N CYS A 112 -5.22 9.78 0.53
CA CYS A 112 -6.10 10.60 -0.29
C CYS A 112 -6.08 12.07 0.18
N GLU A 113 -5.82 13.01 -0.73
CA GLU A 113 -5.86 14.45 -0.44
C GLU A 113 -7.28 15.04 -0.48
N LYS A 114 -8.21 14.30 -1.07
CA LYS A 114 -9.61 14.70 -1.21
C LYS A 114 -10.44 14.11 -0.07
N GLU A 115 -11.68 14.48 -0.03
CA GLU A 115 -12.66 13.98 0.92
C GLU A 115 -12.59 12.45 1.10
N ARG A 116 -13.07 11.98 2.25
CA ARG A 116 -13.21 10.56 2.58
C ARG A 116 -13.59 9.75 1.33
N SER A 117 -12.90 8.67 1.09
CA SER A 117 -13.18 7.81 -0.06
C SER A 117 -14.66 7.46 -0.10
N SER A 118 -15.31 7.63 -1.25
CA SER A 118 -16.74 7.35 -1.41
C SER A 118 -17.15 5.92 -1.00
N TRP A 119 -16.19 5.01 -0.98
CA TRP A 119 -16.38 3.62 -0.58
C TRP A 119 -16.23 3.37 0.94
N PHE A 120 -15.82 4.36 1.72
CA PHE A 120 -15.59 4.23 3.16
C PHE A 120 -16.44 5.25 3.90
N THR A 121 -17.67 4.87 4.29
CA THR A 121 -18.64 5.74 4.96
C THR A 121 -18.72 5.47 6.46
N ASN A 122 -19.25 6.46 7.21
CA ASN A 122 -19.51 6.29 8.64
C ASN A 122 -20.56 5.21 8.93
N GLU A 123 -21.48 4.99 7.99
CA GLU A 123 -22.52 3.97 8.12
C GLU A 123 -21.94 2.57 8.00
N MET A 124 -20.98 2.39 7.08
CA MET A 124 -20.29 1.09 6.87
C MET A 124 -19.34 0.75 8.02
N ALA A 125 -18.66 1.75 8.58
CA ALA A 125 -17.67 1.58 9.62
C ALA A 125 -17.76 2.67 10.71
N PRO A 126 -18.83 2.68 11.52
CA PRO A 126 -19.15 3.79 12.45
C PRO A 126 -18.11 3.98 13.56
N ASN A 127 -17.36 2.94 13.90
CA ASN A 127 -16.34 2.97 14.95
C ASN A 127 -14.91 2.92 14.41
N THR A 128 -14.72 3.20 13.13
CA THR A 128 -13.40 3.25 12.50
C THR A 128 -13.03 4.71 12.24
N ASP A 129 -11.97 5.17 12.86
CA ASP A 129 -11.43 6.49 12.58
C ASP A 129 -10.69 6.49 11.23
N GLU A 130 -10.64 7.64 10.55
CA GLU A 130 -9.87 7.82 9.32
C GLU A 130 -8.77 8.86 9.52
N LEU A 131 -7.51 8.45 9.31
CA LEU A 131 -6.37 9.36 9.20
C LEU A 131 -6.02 9.56 7.73
N ARG A 132 -6.23 10.77 7.23
CA ARG A 132 -5.87 11.15 5.86
C ARG A 132 -4.51 11.81 5.81
N MET A 133 -3.59 11.17 5.11
CA MET A 133 -2.24 11.69 4.92
C MET A 133 -2.20 12.62 3.69
N THR A 134 -1.81 13.87 3.89
CA THR A 134 -1.63 14.80 2.77
C THR A 134 -0.28 14.57 2.08
N ARG A 135 -0.25 14.68 0.74
CA ARG A 135 1.00 14.51 -0.04
C ARG A 135 1.90 15.75 -0.03
N LYS A 136 1.57 16.79 0.72
CA LYS A 136 2.27 18.08 0.68
C LYS A 136 3.79 17.98 0.89
N ASN A 137 4.24 17.00 1.68
CA ASN A 137 5.67 16.85 2.04
C ASN A 137 6.37 15.69 1.32
N ILE A 138 5.64 14.79 0.65
CA ILE A 138 6.21 13.63 -0.06
C ILE A 138 5.50 13.50 -1.39
N ASN A 139 5.95 14.28 -2.37
CA ASN A 139 5.38 14.25 -3.72
C ASN A 139 5.97 13.09 -4.53
N VAL A 140 5.55 11.87 -4.22
CA VAL A 140 5.98 10.65 -4.93
C VAL A 140 4.75 9.81 -5.29
N SER A 141 4.77 9.19 -6.46
CA SER A 141 3.73 8.24 -6.89
C SER A 141 4.35 7.00 -7.52
N GLY A 142 3.66 5.85 -7.42
CA GLY A 142 4.11 4.62 -8.06
C GLY A 142 4.25 4.76 -9.59
N THR A 143 3.42 5.58 -10.24
CA THR A 143 3.55 5.88 -11.66
C THR A 143 4.84 6.61 -11.95
N TRP A 144 5.18 7.63 -11.19
CA TRP A 144 6.43 8.36 -11.35
C TRP A 144 7.65 7.46 -11.08
N CYS A 145 7.63 6.64 -10.02
CA CYS A 145 8.71 5.67 -9.77
C CYS A 145 8.95 4.74 -10.98
N ARG A 146 7.86 4.25 -11.61
CA ARG A 146 7.99 3.41 -12.82
C ARG A 146 8.56 4.17 -14.03
N GLN A 147 8.19 5.43 -14.20
CA GLN A 147 8.76 6.29 -15.25
C GLN A 147 10.27 6.51 -15.06
N VAL A 148 10.70 6.74 -13.83
CA VAL A 148 12.12 6.91 -13.46
C VAL A 148 12.92 5.62 -13.74
N LEU A 149 12.37 4.45 -13.40
CA LEU A 149 12.97 3.15 -13.74
C LEU A 149 13.14 2.96 -15.26
N LEU A 150 12.09 3.29 -16.04
CA LEU A 150 12.15 3.18 -17.51
C LEU A 150 13.13 4.19 -18.12
N ALA A 151 13.21 5.39 -17.57
CA ALA A 151 14.15 6.43 -18.00
C ALA A 151 15.61 6.12 -17.63
N ASN A 152 15.87 5.07 -16.85
CA ASN A 152 17.19 4.72 -16.32
C ASN A 152 17.84 5.81 -15.46
N ASP A 153 17.04 6.45 -14.62
CA ASP A 153 17.50 7.51 -13.71
C ASP A 153 17.63 6.96 -12.27
N TYR A 154 18.80 6.41 -11.96
CA TYR A 154 19.09 5.83 -10.64
C TYR A 154 19.14 6.87 -9.54
N GLU A 155 19.63 8.08 -9.83
CA GLU A 155 19.72 9.14 -8.83
C GLU A 155 18.32 9.58 -8.36
N GLN A 156 17.41 9.80 -9.31
CA GLN A 156 16.02 10.12 -9.00
C GLN A 156 15.30 8.97 -8.29
N TRP A 157 15.60 7.72 -8.66
CA TRP A 157 15.09 6.54 -7.96
C TRP A 157 15.42 6.58 -6.47
N CYS A 158 16.68 6.81 -6.10
CA CYS A 158 17.13 6.88 -4.71
C CYS A 158 16.45 7.99 -3.90
N GLN A 159 15.98 9.04 -4.57
CA GLN A 159 15.20 10.10 -3.90
C GLN A 159 13.76 9.67 -3.59
N MET A 160 13.19 8.73 -4.34
CA MET A 160 11.78 8.36 -4.28
C MET A 160 11.47 7.15 -3.41
N VAL A 161 12.41 6.22 -3.29
CA VAL A 161 12.21 4.96 -2.57
C VAL A 161 13.05 4.90 -1.28
N PRO A 162 12.69 4.04 -0.32
CA PRO A 162 13.52 3.79 0.85
C PRO A 162 14.85 3.13 0.44
N TYR A 163 15.90 3.34 1.23
CA TYR A 163 17.26 2.91 0.90
C TYR A 163 17.38 1.38 0.79
N GLU A 164 16.54 0.64 1.49
CA GLU A 164 16.46 -0.82 1.46
C GLU A 164 16.14 -1.38 0.06
N LEU A 165 15.62 -0.53 -0.83
CA LEU A 165 15.27 -0.91 -2.20
C LEU A 165 16.24 -0.38 -3.26
N PHE A 166 17.37 0.24 -2.88
CA PHE A 166 18.29 0.84 -3.86
C PHE A 166 18.97 -0.22 -4.74
N ASP A 167 19.37 -1.33 -4.16
CA ASP A 167 20.00 -2.45 -4.85
C ASP A 167 19.06 -3.24 -5.77
N LYS A 168 17.74 -3.07 -5.60
CA LYS A 168 16.72 -3.70 -6.45
C LYS A 168 16.41 -2.94 -7.73
N TYR A 169 17.12 -1.85 -8.00
CA TYR A 169 16.88 -0.97 -9.14
C TYR A 169 16.86 -1.71 -10.47
N GLU A 170 17.91 -2.48 -10.79
CA GLU A 170 18.01 -3.18 -12.05
C GLU A 170 16.99 -4.32 -12.18
N ASP A 171 16.70 -5.03 -11.10
CA ASP A 171 15.68 -6.09 -11.09
C ASP A 171 14.30 -5.51 -11.45
N TYR A 172 13.91 -4.42 -10.78
CA TYR A 172 12.62 -3.78 -11.05
C TYR A 172 12.56 -3.13 -12.43
N ARG A 173 13.66 -2.56 -12.89
CA ARG A 173 13.78 -2.00 -14.23
C ARG A 173 13.63 -3.07 -15.31
N ASN A 174 14.22 -4.24 -15.14
CA ASN A 174 14.09 -5.35 -16.08
C ASN A 174 12.66 -5.86 -16.16
N ILE A 175 11.97 -6.02 -15.03
CA ILE A 175 10.53 -6.34 -15.00
C ILE A 175 9.71 -5.32 -15.81
N LEU A 176 9.99 -4.03 -15.64
CA LEU A 176 9.27 -3.00 -16.41
C LEU A 176 9.58 -3.06 -17.90
N LYS A 177 10.83 -3.30 -18.29
CA LYS A 177 11.21 -3.45 -19.71
C LYS A 177 10.47 -4.62 -20.36
N GLU A 178 10.36 -5.75 -19.68
CA GLU A 178 9.59 -6.91 -20.18
C GLU A 178 8.11 -6.52 -20.43
N VAL A 179 7.50 -5.77 -19.50
CA VAL A 179 6.10 -5.36 -19.59
C VAL A 179 5.85 -4.31 -20.68
N TYR A 180 6.83 -3.44 -20.96
CA TYR A 180 6.63 -2.33 -21.89
C TYR A 180 7.13 -2.60 -23.30
N ASN A 181 8.05 -3.57 -23.47
CA ASN A 181 8.63 -3.95 -24.77
C ASN A 181 8.04 -5.27 -25.32
N GLY A 182 7.30 -6.03 -24.54
CA GLY A 182 6.53 -7.21 -24.97
C GLY A 182 5.14 -6.81 -25.37
#